data_7af903d40d980e53a56ddab677ab377a
#
_entry.id   7af903d40d980e53a56ddab677ab377a
#
_cell.length_a   1.000
_cell.length_b   1.000
_cell.length_c   1.000
_cell.angle_alpha   90.00
_cell.angle_beta   90.00
_cell.angle_gamma   90.00
#
_symmetry.space_group_name_H-M   'P 1'
#
loop_
_entity.id
_entity.type
_entity.pdbx_description
1 polymer ?
#
loop_
_entity_poly.entity_id
_entity_poly.type
_entity_poly.pdbx_seq_one_letter_code
_entity_poly.pdbx_strand_id
1 'polypeptide(L)'
;MDRYAVIYNPHSGQDHGESVGQKIEQALVEKQQTVELMPTKGPKDATRLAKKAAQAQFDIVVAVGGDGTINEVVSGLAPLEQPPHLGIVPAGTVNNLARVLQIPLDIDDAIANLLQGHLQPLDVGQVNDDYLISTMTLGILADAALNVTQSEKQKWGPLAFLNEGVHALAKHQHYPLTIETTHRHWQKDTQFLLVTLTNSVGGFTNFNPEAKPDDGYFHVFVAPKMSLARSVRFLPYFLTGNFKKIPGMTYFKANEITITTDNHQSVQTRIDGDPSTKSPLKMRLLAHKLQVITPNPDTTKSPLEQLKEQLDL
;
A
#
# COMPACT_ATOMS: atom_id res chain seq x y z
N MET A 1 -18.94 -24.17 4.71
CA MET A 1 -17.54 -24.63 4.89
C MET A 1 -16.75 -23.90 3.82
N ASP A 2 -16.00 -22.89 4.24
CA ASP A 2 -15.27 -22.05 3.30
C ASP A 2 -13.96 -22.70 2.88
N ARG A 3 -13.52 -22.39 1.65
CA ARG A 3 -12.28 -22.87 1.06
C ARG A 3 -11.25 -21.75 1.08
N TYR A 4 -10.14 -21.99 1.76
CA TYR A 4 -9.05 -21.02 1.93
C TYR A 4 -7.84 -21.40 1.09
N ALA A 5 -7.33 -20.46 0.29
CA ALA A 5 -6.03 -20.55 -0.37
C ALA A 5 -5.05 -19.66 0.39
N VAL A 6 -4.06 -20.23 1.06
CA VAL A 6 -3.06 -19.51 1.85
C VAL A 6 -1.81 -19.30 1.03
N ILE A 7 -1.62 -18.10 0.48
CA ILE A 7 -0.47 -17.73 -0.34
C ILE A 7 0.57 -17.08 0.58
N TYR A 8 1.75 -17.70 0.69
CA TYR A 8 2.79 -17.20 1.57
C TYR A 8 4.16 -17.17 0.88
N ASN A 9 4.97 -16.18 1.26
CA ASN A 9 6.37 -16.14 0.88
C ASN A 9 7.19 -16.88 1.96
N PRO A 10 7.81 -18.05 1.64
CA PRO A 10 8.59 -18.81 2.63
C PRO A 10 9.68 -17.99 3.30
N HIS A 11 10.24 -16.99 2.60
CA HIS A 11 11.33 -16.13 3.08
C HIS A 11 10.86 -14.83 3.73
N SER A 12 9.55 -14.64 3.97
CA SER A 12 9.05 -13.48 4.70
C SER A 12 9.34 -13.59 6.21
N GLY A 13 9.48 -12.46 6.90
CA GLY A 13 9.64 -12.44 8.35
C GLY A 13 10.85 -13.22 8.88
N GLN A 14 12.04 -13.05 8.28
CA GLN A 14 13.26 -13.77 8.66
C GLN A 14 13.16 -15.31 8.46
N ASP A 15 12.61 -15.73 7.33
CA ASP A 15 12.41 -17.15 6.95
C ASP A 15 11.36 -17.91 7.81
N HIS A 16 10.42 -17.20 8.43
CA HIS A 16 9.33 -17.80 9.19
C HIS A 16 8.02 -17.97 8.38
N GLY A 17 7.97 -17.58 7.11
CA GLY A 17 6.75 -17.62 6.29
C GLY A 17 6.09 -18.99 6.20
N GLU A 18 6.87 -20.07 6.13
CA GLU A 18 6.35 -21.43 6.10
C GLU A 18 5.68 -21.82 7.42
N SER A 19 6.32 -21.52 8.56
CA SER A 19 5.76 -21.82 9.88
C SER A 19 4.45 -21.04 10.13
N VAL A 20 4.35 -19.81 9.63
CA VAL A 20 3.11 -19.01 9.68
C VAL A 20 2.02 -19.65 8.82
N GLY A 21 2.35 -20.11 7.60
CA GLY A 21 1.42 -20.87 6.76
C GLY A 21 0.85 -22.09 7.45
N GLN A 22 1.70 -22.88 8.11
CA GLN A 22 1.30 -24.09 8.87
C GLN A 22 0.43 -23.74 10.09
N LYS A 23 0.73 -22.66 10.82
CA LYS A 23 -0.14 -22.18 11.91
C LYS A 23 -1.54 -21.81 11.41
N ILE A 24 -1.63 -21.11 10.28
CA ILE A 24 -2.91 -20.74 9.66
C ILE A 24 -3.67 -22.01 9.26
N GLU A 25 -3.01 -22.96 8.62
CA GLU A 25 -3.61 -24.24 8.21
C GLU A 25 -4.20 -24.97 9.42
N GLN A 26 -3.42 -25.12 10.51
CA GLN A 26 -3.89 -25.76 11.73
C GLN A 26 -5.12 -25.07 12.30
N ALA A 27 -5.10 -23.74 12.44
CA ALA A 27 -6.20 -22.96 13.00
C ALA A 27 -7.49 -23.07 12.16
N LEU A 28 -7.36 -23.10 10.81
CA LEU A 28 -8.50 -23.24 9.90
C LEU A 28 -9.05 -24.67 9.92
N VAL A 29 -8.19 -25.69 9.96
CA VAL A 29 -8.60 -27.11 10.05
C VAL A 29 -9.35 -27.38 11.37
N GLU A 30 -8.88 -26.83 12.49
CA GLU A 30 -9.59 -26.90 13.78
C GLU A 30 -11.02 -26.29 13.73
N LYS A 31 -11.23 -25.33 12.84
CA LYS A 31 -12.55 -24.73 12.52
C LYS A 31 -13.29 -25.47 11.40
N GLN A 32 -12.84 -26.64 11.01
CA GLN A 32 -13.42 -27.47 9.95
C GLN A 32 -13.48 -26.78 8.57
N GLN A 33 -12.54 -25.87 8.28
CA GLN A 33 -12.41 -25.22 6.97
C GLN A 33 -11.51 -26.04 6.03
N THR A 34 -11.68 -25.86 4.72
CA THR A 34 -10.79 -26.47 3.72
C THR A 34 -9.65 -25.50 3.41
N VAL A 35 -8.40 -25.99 3.46
CA VAL A 35 -7.20 -25.16 3.27
C VAL A 35 -6.28 -25.74 2.21
N GLU A 36 -5.72 -24.90 1.35
CA GLU A 36 -4.59 -25.23 0.48
C GLU A 36 -3.46 -24.25 0.73
N LEU A 37 -2.28 -24.74 1.11
CA LEU A 37 -1.06 -23.96 1.25
C LEU A 37 -0.39 -23.76 -0.11
N MET A 38 -0.11 -22.51 -0.47
CA MET A 38 0.46 -22.11 -1.76
C MET A 38 1.74 -21.29 -1.58
N PRO A 39 2.91 -21.92 -1.38
CA PRO A 39 4.18 -21.19 -1.25
C PRO A 39 4.56 -20.50 -2.57
N THR A 40 5.03 -19.26 -2.48
CA THR A 40 5.60 -18.54 -3.62
C THR A 40 7.03 -19.00 -3.89
N LYS A 41 7.45 -18.94 -5.15
CA LYS A 41 8.80 -19.34 -5.60
C LYS A 41 9.65 -18.15 -6.07
N GLY A 42 9.09 -16.96 -6.16
CA GLY A 42 9.77 -15.76 -6.62
C GLY A 42 8.81 -14.62 -6.94
N PRO A 43 9.33 -13.51 -7.46
CA PRO A 43 8.53 -12.35 -7.82
C PRO A 43 7.38 -12.68 -8.79
N LYS A 44 6.22 -12.07 -8.60
CA LYS A 44 4.96 -12.25 -9.36
C LYS A 44 4.31 -13.62 -9.20
N ASP A 45 4.85 -14.50 -8.37
CA ASP A 45 4.26 -15.81 -8.17
C ASP A 45 2.98 -15.74 -7.32
N ALA A 46 2.91 -14.84 -6.34
CA ALA A 46 1.69 -14.61 -5.56
C ALA A 46 0.53 -14.14 -6.46
N THR A 47 0.81 -13.29 -7.47
CA THR A 47 -0.18 -12.88 -8.48
C THR A 47 -0.74 -14.09 -9.26
N ARG A 48 0.15 -14.98 -9.70
CA ARG A 48 -0.23 -16.20 -10.43
C ARG A 48 -1.06 -17.15 -9.55
N LEU A 49 -0.63 -17.33 -8.29
CA LEU A 49 -1.30 -18.19 -7.32
C LEU A 49 -2.68 -17.65 -6.95
N ALA A 50 -2.83 -16.34 -6.75
CA ALA A 50 -4.11 -15.70 -6.49
C ALA A 50 -5.12 -15.90 -7.64
N LYS A 51 -4.67 -15.74 -8.88
CA LYS A 51 -5.49 -16.04 -10.07
C LYS A 51 -5.89 -17.53 -10.11
N LYS A 52 -4.96 -18.45 -9.82
CA LYS A 52 -5.23 -19.89 -9.76
C LYS A 52 -6.27 -20.21 -8.68
N ALA A 53 -6.13 -19.62 -7.48
CA ALA A 53 -7.07 -19.82 -6.38
C ALA A 53 -8.48 -19.37 -6.74
N ALA A 54 -8.61 -18.19 -7.35
CA ALA A 54 -9.90 -17.70 -7.81
C ALA A 54 -10.53 -18.59 -8.89
N GLN A 55 -9.74 -19.06 -9.87
CA GLN A 55 -10.21 -20.00 -10.90
C GLN A 55 -10.64 -21.35 -10.31
N ALA A 56 -10.01 -21.77 -9.23
CA ALA A 56 -10.37 -22.99 -8.49
C ALA A 56 -11.53 -22.75 -7.49
N GLN A 57 -12.15 -21.56 -7.54
CA GLN A 57 -13.32 -21.18 -6.72
C GLN A 57 -13.05 -21.30 -5.21
N PHE A 58 -11.89 -20.83 -4.75
CA PHE A 58 -11.68 -20.57 -3.33
C PHE A 58 -12.51 -19.37 -2.89
N ASP A 59 -13.10 -19.43 -1.69
CA ASP A 59 -13.93 -18.37 -1.14
C ASP A 59 -13.07 -17.23 -0.57
N ILE A 60 -11.91 -17.60 -0.01
CA ILE A 60 -10.99 -16.69 0.64
C ILE A 60 -9.55 -16.97 0.18
N VAL A 61 -8.85 -15.91 -0.23
CA VAL A 61 -7.42 -15.93 -0.51
C VAL A 61 -6.70 -15.16 0.59
N VAL A 62 -5.82 -15.85 1.31
CA VAL A 62 -5.03 -15.28 2.40
C VAL A 62 -3.64 -14.91 1.89
N ALA A 63 -3.27 -13.64 2.00
CA ALA A 63 -1.93 -13.14 1.73
C ALA A 63 -1.09 -13.14 3.01
N VAL A 64 -0.04 -13.95 3.07
CA VAL A 64 0.91 -14.03 4.19
C VAL A 64 2.24 -13.45 3.76
N GLY A 65 2.58 -12.27 4.27
CA GLY A 65 3.82 -11.59 3.90
C GLY A 65 3.79 -10.10 4.16
N GLY A 66 4.72 -9.37 3.55
CA GLY A 66 4.76 -7.90 3.59
C GLY A 66 3.94 -7.27 2.47
N ASP A 67 4.02 -5.93 2.38
CA ASP A 67 3.25 -5.12 1.43
C ASP A 67 3.40 -5.59 -0.04
N GLY A 68 4.60 -6.01 -0.45
CA GLY A 68 4.83 -6.57 -1.80
C GLY A 68 4.04 -7.85 -2.08
N THR A 69 4.01 -8.80 -1.13
CA THR A 69 3.23 -10.03 -1.27
C THR A 69 1.73 -9.72 -1.32
N ILE A 70 1.25 -8.81 -0.48
CA ILE A 70 -0.15 -8.37 -0.47
C ILE A 70 -0.50 -7.70 -1.79
N ASN A 71 0.35 -6.81 -2.31
CA ASN A 71 0.14 -6.16 -3.60
C ASN A 71 0.09 -7.18 -4.76
N GLU A 72 0.98 -8.17 -4.77
CA GLU A 72 0.95 -9.24 -5.78
C GLU A 72 -0.35 -10.04 -5.72
N VAL A 73 -0.84 -10.41 -4.53
CA VAL A 73 -2.13 -11.11 -4.38
C VAL A 73 -3.26 -10.23 -4.90
N VAL A 74 -3.32 -8.96 -4.50
CA VAL A 74 -4.33 -8.01 -5.00
C VAL A 74 -4.25 -7.86 -6.51
N SER A 75 -3.04 -7.76 -7.08
CA SER A 75 -2.83 -7.71 -8.54
C SER A 75 -3.35 -8.97 -9.27
N GLY A 76 -3.42 -10.09 -8.58
CA GLY A 76 -4.05 -11.30 -9.10
C GLY A 76 -5.56 -11.29 -9.03
N LEU A 77 -6.14 -10.67 -8.02
CA LEU A 77 -7.59 -10.63 -7.76
C LEU A 77 -8.30 -9.44 -8.42
N ALA A 78 -7.68 -8.28 -8.47
CA ALA A 78 -8.30 -7.04 -8.96
C ALA A 78 -8.84 -7.10 -10.40
N PRO A 79 -8.26 -7.84 -11.36
CA PRO A 79 -8.83 -7.99 -12.70
C PRO A 79 -10.15 -8.77 -12.75
N LEU A 80 -10.46 -9.54 -11.72
CA LEU A 80 -11.61 -10.45 -11.73
C LEU A 80 -12.92 -9.68 -11.48
N GLU A 81 -14.01 -10.09 -12.09
CA GLU A 81 -15.31 -9.47 -11.87
C GLU A 81 -15.82 -9.73 -10.45
N GLN A 82 -15.71 -10.97 -10.00
CA GLN A 82 -16.08 -11.43 -8.66
C GLN A 82 -14.85 -12.09 -7.98
N PRO A 83 -13.98 -11.30 -7.36
CA PRO A 83 -12.82 -11.85 -6.65
C PRO A 83 -13.24 -12.54 -5.34
N PRO A 84 -12.52 -13.58 -4.92
CA PRO A 84 -12.64 -14.12 -3.57
C PRO A 84 -12.31 -13.05 -2.51
N HIS A 85 -12.77 -13.25 -1.27
CA HIS A 85 -12.42 -12.37 -0.17
C HIS A 85 -10.91 -12.42 0.14
N LEU A 86 -10.36 -11.31 0.59
CA LEU A 86 -8.96 -11.19 0.95
C LEU A 86 -8.78 -11.30 2.46
N GLY A 87 -8.00 -12.27 2.91
CA GLY A 87 -7.42 -12.32 4.24
C GLY A 87 -5.98 -11.79 4.21
N ILE A 88 -5.52 -11.14 5.27
CA ILE A 88 -4.16 -10.64 5.40
C ILE A 88 -3.56 -11.11 6.72
N VAL A 89 -2.39 -11.74 6.66
CA VAL A 89 -1.55 -12.03 7.81
C VAL A 89 -0.21 -11.34 7.60
N PRO A 90 0.05 -10.20 8.27
CA PRO A 90 1.21 -9.38 8.01
C PRO A 90 2.49 -10.01 8.57
N ALA A 91 3.44 -10.33 7.68
CA ALA A 91 4.73 -10.91 8.02
C ALA A 91 5.90 -10.10 7.40
N GLY A 92 5.70 -8.84 7.11
CA GLY A 92 6.70 -7.92 6.58
C GLY A 92 7.23 -6.92 7.61
N THR A 93 8.05 -5.98 7.16
CA THR A 93 8.65 -4.95 8.02
C THR A 93 7.73 -3.74 8.24
N VAL A 94 7.09 -3.22 7.20
CA VAL A 94 6.25 -2.01 7.26
C VAL A 94 4.78 -2.36 7.46
N ASN A 95 4.25 -3.26 6.65
CA ASN A 95 2.86 -3.74 6.69
C ASN A 95 1.85 -2.57 6.64
N ASN A 96 2.05 -1.67 5.67
CA ASN A 96 1.32 -0.41 5.58
C ASN A 96 -0.19 -0.60 5.48
N LEU A 97 -0.63 -1.50 4.59
CA LEU A 97 -2.05 -1.79 4.42
C LEU A 97 -2.68 -2.45 5.67
N ALA A 98 -1.97 -3.39 6.30
CA ALA A 98 -2.46 -4.03 7.52
C ALA A 98 -2.68 -2.99 8.64
N ARG A 99 -1.74 -2.04 8.82
CA ARG A 99 -1.89 -0.94 9.79
C ARG A 99 -3.11 -0.06 9.50
N VAL A 100 -3.33 0.29 8.23
CA VAL A 100 -4.50 1.09 7.80
C VAL A 100 -5.81 0.38 8.12
N LEU A 101 -5.86 -0.92 7.85
CA LEU A 101 -7.04 -1.77 8.10
C LEU A 101 -7.13 -2.24 9.55
N GLN A 102 -6.22 -1.79 10.42
CA GLN A 102 -6.14 -2.17 11.85
C GLN A 102 -6.00 -3.68 12.08
N ILE A 103 -5.50 -4.40 11.06
CA ILE A 103 -5.19 -5.84 11.19
C ILE A 103 -4.00 -5.97 12.16
N PRO A 104 -4.10 -6.84 13.19
CA PRO A 104 -3.02 -7.05 14.13
C PRO A 104 -1.70 -7.43 13.45
N LEU A 105 -0.59 -6.90 13.96
CA LEU A 105 0.75 -7.23 13.45
C LEU A 105 1.34 -8.46 14.13
N ASP A 106 0.84 -8.83 15.29
CA ASP A 106 1.12 -10.13 15.89
C ASP A 106 0.47 -11.23 15.07
N ILE A 107 1.20 -12.32 14.82
CA ILE A 107 0.76 -13.40 13.92
C ILE A 107 -0.45 -14.15 14.49
N ASP A 108 -0.45 -14.45 15.78
CA ASP A 108 -1.53 -15.22 16.40
C ASP A 108 -2.81 -14.38 16.48
N ASP A 109 -2.69 -13.10 16.78
CA ASP A 109 -3.82 -12.15 16.74
C ASP A 109 -4.34 -11.93 15.31
N ALA A 110 -3.45 -11.89 14.29
CA ALA A 110 -3.85 -11.78 12.89
C ALA A 110 -4.60 -13.05 12.41
N ILE A 111 -4.17 -14.23 12.87
CA ILE A 111 -4.90 -15.48 12.61
C ILE A 111 -6.27 -15.48 13.31
N ALA A 112 -6.34 -15.00 14.54
CA ALA A 112 -7.62 -14.84 15.23
C ALA A 112 -8.56 -13.87 14.49
N ASN A 113 -8.02 -12.76 13.98
CA ASN A 113 -8.76 -11.83 13.11
C ASN A 113 -9.26 -12.50 11.82
N LEU A 114 -8.44 -13.33 11.18
CA LEU A 114 -8.83 -14.06 9.97
C LEU A 114 -10.06 -14.96 10.22
N LEU A 115 -10.19 -15.53 11.41
CA LEU A 115 -11.27 -16.43 11.80
C LEU A 115 -12.54 -15.73 12.31
N GLN A 116 -12.42 -14.51 12.84
CA GLN A 116 -13.48 -13.83 13.61
C GLN A 116 -13.80 -12.43 13.08
N GLY A 117 -13.02 -11.92 12.13
CA GLY A 117 -13.19 -10.58 11.57
C GLY A 117 -14.45 -10.42 10.73
N HIS A 118 -14.67 -9.21 10.27
CA HIS A 118 -15.76 -8.88 9.36
C HIS A 118 -15.22 -8.41 8.01
N LEU A 119 -16.05 -8.41 6.99
CA LEU A 119 -15.70 -7.95 5.66
C LEU A 119 -15.83 -6.43 5.57
N GLN A 120 -14.75 -5.79 5.13
CA GLN A 120 -14.70 -4.35 4.82
C GLN A 120 -14.35 -4.16 3.34
N PRO A 121 -15.03 -3.25 2.62
CA PRO A 121 -14.65 -2.91 1.25
C PRO A 121 -13.27 -2.26 1.20
N LEU A 122 -12.54 -2.56 0.11
CA LEU A 122 -11.23 -1.99 -0.19
C LEU A 122 -11.21 -1.48 -1.63
N ASP A 123 -10.83 -0.23 -1.80
CA ASP A 123 -10.56 0.37 -3.09
C ASP A 123 -9.22 -0.12 -3.64
N VAL A 124 -9.15 -0.30 -4.95
CA VAL A 124 -7.93 -0.64 -5.67
C VAL A 124 -7.71 0.34 -6.79
N GLY A 125 -6.53 0.92 -6.91
CA GLY A 125 -6.17 1.74 -8.05
C GLY A 125 -5.59 0.89 -9.17
N GLN A 126 -6.08 1.06 -10.39
CA GLN A 126 -5.41 0.56 -11.59
C GLN A 126 -4.52 1.66 -12.15
N VAL A 127 -3.26 1.34 -12.43
CA VAL A 127 -2.25 2.25 -13.01
C VAL A 127 -1.65 1.58 -14.23
N ASN A 128 -2.11 1.90 -15.43
CA ASN A 128 -1.86 1.14 -16.65
C ASN A 128 -2.22 -0.34 -16.45
N ASP A 129 -1.23 -1.25 -16.49
CA ASP A 129 -1.41 -2.69 -16.28
C ASP A 129 -1.12 -3.13 -14.83
N ASP A 130 -0.66 -2.21 -13.97
CA ASP A 130 -0.33 -2.48 -12.57
C ASP A 130 -1.47 -2.07 -11.62
N TYR A 131 -1.42 -2.53 -10.37
CA TYR A 131 -2.41 -2.23 -9.34
C TYR A 131 -1.78 -1.59 -8.11
N LEU A 132 -2.51 -0.65 -7.52
CA LEU A 132 -2.14 0.20 -6.40
C LEU A 132 -3.11 -0.08 -5.24
N ILE A 133 -2.59 -0.33 -4.04
CA ILE A 133 -3.38 -0.52 -2.81
C ILE A 133 -3.10 0.54 -1.74
N SER A 134 -1.99 1.23 -1.83
CA SER A 134 -1.60 2.23 -0.84
C SER A 134 -1.11 3.52 -1.49
N THR A 135 0.05 3.49 -2.16
CA THR A 135 0.70 4.72 -2.65
C THR A 135 1.32 4.57 -4.03
N MET A 136 1.23 5.61 -4.84
CA MET A 136 2.04 5.77 -6.05
C MET A 136 2.84 7.06 -5.97
N THR A 137 4.14 6.97 -6.26
CA THR A 137 5.03 8.12 -6.32
C THR A 137 5.64 8.27 -7.70
N LEU A 138 5.80 9.52 -8.13
CA LEU A 138 6.50 9.91 -9.35
C LEU A 138 7.47 11.04 -9.02
N GLY A 139 8.66 11.01 -9.63
CA GLY A 139 9.67 12.05 -9.45
C GLY A 139 10.62 11.76 -8.29
N ILE A 140 11.12 12.79 -7.63
CA ILE A 140 12.19 12.71 -6.64
C ILE A 140 11.93 11.69 -5.53
N LEU A 141 10.69 11.54 -5.07
CA LEU A 141 10.35 10.55 -4.05
C LEU A 141 10.49 9.11 -4.55
N ALA A 142 10.23 8.88 -5.84
CA ALA A 142 10.45 7.58 -6.46
C ALA A 142 11.95 7.25 -6.52
N ASP A 143 12.79 8.24 -6.78
CA ASP A 143 14.25 8.10 -6.84
C ASP A 143 14.87 7.92 -5.46
N ALA A 144 14.37 8.63 -4.44
CA ALA A 144 14.86 8.54 -3.07
C ALA A 144 14.72 7.13 -2.48
N ALA A 145 13.60 6.49 -2.74
CA ALA A 145 13.34 5.13 -2.26
C ALA A 145 14.32 4.07 -2.81
N LEU A 146 15.07 4.38 -3.88
CA LEU A 146 16.14 3.52 -4.41
C LEU A 146 17.37 3.47 -3.50
N ASN A 147 17.62 4.52 -2.72
CA ASN A 147 18.82 4.68 -1.92
C ASN A 147 18.70 4.11 -0.50
N VAL A 148 17.48 3.80 -0.06
CA VAL A 148 17.26 3.20 1.29
C VAL A 148 17.64 1.73 1.26
N THR A 149 18.70 1.39 1.94
CA THR A 149 19.18 0.00 2.06
C THR A 149 18.29 -0.83 2.99
N GLN A 150 18.32 -2.15 2.83
CA GLN A 150 17.53 -3.05 3.67
C GLN A 150 17.94 -2.97 5.16
N SER A 151 19.21 -2.70 5.43
CA SER A 151 19.73 -2.49 6.79
C SER A 151 19.24 -1.18 7.42
N GLU A 152 19.07 -0.12 6.63
CA GLU A 152 18.51 1.15 7.10
C GLU A 152 17.00 1.04 7.36
N LYS A 153 16.26 0.31 6.50
CA LYS A 153 14.86 -0.01 6.74
C LYS A 153 14.65 -0.77 8.05
N GLN A 154 15.54 -1.70 8.37
CA GLN A 154 15.48 -2.46 9.63
C GLN A 154 15.87 -1.63 10.86
N LYS A 155 16.84 -0.70 10.73
CA LYS A 155 17.34 0.13 11.83
C LYS A 155 16.45 1.33 12.15
N TRP A 156 15.93 2.00 11.13
CA TRP A 156 15.27 3.29 11.25
C TRP A 156 13.78 3.23 10.87
N GLY A 157 13.31 2.07 10.37
CA GLY A 157 11.92 1.90 9.93
C GLY A 157 11.45 3.00 8.98
N PRO A 158 10.26 3.58 9.21
CA PRO A 158 9.72 4.66 8.39
C PRO A 158 10.60 5.93 8.34
N LEU A 159 11.43 6.19 9.37
CA LEU A 159 12.30 7.37 9.41
C LEU A 159 13.42 7.33 8.37
N ALA A 160 13.84 6.14 7.92
CA ALA A 160 14.82 6.01 6.83
C ALA A 160 14.32 6.66 5.53
N PHE A 161 13.05 6.48 5.22
CA PHE A 161 12.43 7.09 4.03
C PHE A 161 12.32 8.62 4.11
N LEU A 162 12.11 9.16 5.32
CA LEU A 162 12.06 10.61 5.53
C LEU A 162 13.42 11.25 5.29
N ASN A 163 14.49 10.65 5.79
CA ASN A 163 15.85 11.16 5.61
C ASN A 163 16.24 11.19 4.12
N GLU A 164 16.04 10.08 3.42
CA GLU A 164 16.34 10.00 1.98
C GLU A 164 15.43 10.92 1.14
N GLY A 165 14.16 11.07 1.50
CA GLY A 165 13.25 12.01 0.87
C GLY A 165 13.73 13.45 0.97
N VAL A 166 14.23 13.86 2.15
CA VAL A 166 14.82 15.20 2.36
C VAL A 166 16.08 15.39 1.52
N HIS A 167 16.97 14.41 1.46
CA HIS A 167 18.18 14.48 0.61
C HIS A 167 17.86 14.49 -0.88
N ALA A 168 16.86 13.74 -1.32
CA ALA A 168 16.41 13.74 -2.71
C ALA A 168 15.87 15.11 -3.13
N LEU A 169 15.11 15.77 -2.27
CA LEU A 169 14.59 17.12 -2.53
C LEU A 169 15.70 18.17 -2.73
N ALA A 170 16.92 17.91 -2.27
CA ALA A 170 18.08 18.76 -2.50
C ALA A 170 18.58 18.73 -3.95
N LYS A 171 18.27 17.70 -4.74
CA LYS A 171 18.77 17.52 -6.11
C LYS A 171 18.16 18.48 -7.14
N HIS A 172 17.22 19.35 -6.75
CA HIS A 172 16.56 20.36 -7.60
C HIS A 172 16.00 19.84 -8.95
N GLN A 173 15.78 18.53 -9.06
CA GLN A 173 15.21 17.93 -10.25
C GLN A 173 13.72 18.28 -10.36
N HIS A 174 13.29 18.62 -11.56
CA HIS A 174 11.91 19.02 -11.86
C HIS A 174 11.37 18.18 -13.00
N TYR A 175 10.08 17.92 -12.91
CA TYR A 175 9.34 17.15 -13.91
C TYR A 175 8.19 18.01 -14.41
N PRO A 176 8.19 18.40 -15.69
CA PRO A 176 7.04 19.06 -16.28
C PRO A 176 5.94 18.02 -16.48
N LEU A 177 4.90 18.10 -15.65
CA LEU A 177 3.74 17.18 -15.68
C LEU A 177 2.50 17.90 -16.16
N THR A 178 1.75 17.21 -17.01
CA THR A 178 0.35 17.50 -17.30
C THR A 178 -0.52 16.45 -16.60
N ILE A 179 -1.45 16.90 -15.78
CA ILE A 179 -2.38 16.05 -15.04
C ILE A 179 -3.79 16.41 -15.47
N GLU A 180 -4.53 15.43 -15.97
CA GLU A 180 -5.90 15.57 -16.42
C GLU A 180 -6.81 14.66 -15.60
N THR A 181 -7.94 15.20 -15.20
CA THR A 181 -9.05 14.49 -14.56
C THR A 181 -10.34 14.92 -15.24
N THR A 182 -11.47 14.33 -14.92
CA THR A 182 -12.79 14.75 -15.43
C THR A 182 -13.07 16.25 -15.23
N HIS A 183 -12.48 16.89 -14.20
CA HIS A 183 -12.80 18.28 -13.83
C HIS A 183 -11.58 19.20 -13.71
N ARG A 184 -10.36 18.71 -13.94
CA ARG A 184 -9.12 19.47 -13.79
C ARG A 184 -8.17 19.19 -14.93
N HIS A 185 -7.55 20.27 -15.37
CA HIS A 185 -6.34 20.25 -16.16
C HIS A 185 -5.28 21.05 -15.40
N TRP A 186 -4.14 20.45 -15.15
CA TRP A 186 -3.05 21.06 -14.40
C TRP A 186 -1.73 20.81 -15.15
N GLN A 187 -0.98 21.87 -15.39
CA GLN A 187 0.31 21.82 -16.06
C GLN A 187 1.31 22.73 -15.36
N LYS A 188 2.31 22.18 -14.75
CA LYS A 188 3.42 22.86 -14.08
C LYS A 188 4.60 21.93 -13.89
N ASP A 189 5.76 22.53 -13.65
CA ASP A 189 6.90 21.80 -13.12
C ASP A 189 6.67 21.41 -11.68
N THR A 190 6.85 20.14 -11.36
CA THR A 190 6.79 19.61 -10.00
C THR A 190 8.05 18.86 -9.64
N GLN A 191 8.37 18.76 -8.36
CA GLN A 191 9.45 17.90 -7.89
C GLN A 191 9.00 16.47 -7.68
N PHE A 192 7.76 16.28 -7.20
CA PHE A 192 7.14 14.98 -7.08
C PHE A 192 5.62 15.06 -7.14
N LEU A 193 5.04 13.94 -7.50
CA LEU A 193 3.63 13.66 -7.36
C LEU A 193 3.49 12.42 -6.47
N LEU A 194 2.57 12.52 -5.51
CA LEU A 194 2.19 11.42 -4.64
C LEU A 194 0.69 11.20 -4.77
N VAL A 195 0.29 9.98 -5.03
CA VAL A 195 -1.11 9.53 -5.00
C VAL A 195 -1.25 8.51 -3.87
N THR A 196 -2.28 8.66 -3.05
CA THR A 196 -2.58 7.70 -1.98
C THR A 196 -4.03 7.23 -2.07
N LEU A 197 -4.29 6.00 -1.65
CA LEU A 197 -5.64 5.45 -1.44
C LEU A 197 -6.01 5.43 0.04
N THR A 198 -5.02 5.64 0.92
CA THR A 198 -5.20 5.49 2.36
C THR A 198 -4.61 6.67 3.12
N ASN A 199 -4.83 6.72 4.41
CA ASN A 199 -4.26 7.72 5.31
C ASN A 199 -2.78 7.46 5.66
N SER A 200 -2.16 6.42 5.10
CA SER A 200 -0.82 6.00 5.46
C SER A 200 0.16 6.08 4.29
N VAL A 201 1.37 6.53 4.57
CA VAL A 201 2.50 6.58 3.64
C VAL A 201 3.75 6.10 4.35
N GLY A 202 4.37 5.02 3.86
CA GLY A 202 5.61 4.49 4.41
C GLY A 202 5.52 4.08 5.88
N GLY A 203 4.35 3.63 6.34
CA GLY A 203 4.08 3.23 7.72
C GLY A 203 3.57 4.35 8.64
N PHE A 204 3.50 5.60 8.16
CA PHE A 204 2.90 6.71 8.92
C PHE A 204 1.39 6.78 8.67
N THR A 205 0.60 6.33 9.62
CA THR A 205 -0.85 6.12 9.50
C THR A 205 -1.70 7.39 9.68
N ASN A 206 -1.10 8.56 9.83
CA ASN A 206 -1.83 9.82 9.97
C ASN A 206 -1.41 10.87 8.92
N PHE A 207 -0.89 10.41 7.78
CA PHE A 207 -0.44 11.29 6.70
C PHE A 207 -1.57 12.15 6.12
N ASN A 208 -2.71 11.55 5.86
CA ASN A 208 -3.92 12.21 5.38
C ASN A 208 -5.16 11.67 6.10
N PRO A 209 -5.54 12.23 7.27
CA PRO A 209 -6.62 11.70 8.11
C PRO A 209 -7.99 11.60 7.43
N GLU A 210 -8.18 12.28 6.30
CA GLU A 210 -9.45 12.26 5.55
C GLU A 210 -9.53 11.08 4.57
N ALA A 211 -8.41 10.43 4.25
CA ALA A 211 -8.38 9.31 3.33
C ALA A 211 -8.80 8.04 4.07
N LYS A 212 -9.72 7.28 3.45
CA LYS A 212 -10.14 5.96 3.90
C LYS A 212 -9.89 4.95 2.79
N PRO A 213 -9.65 3.68 3.14
CA PRO A 213 -9.36 2.64 2.15
C PRO A 213 -10.54 2.31 1.23
N ASP A 214 -11.71 2.91 1.47
CA ASP A 214 -13.00 2.68 0.79
C ASP A 214 -13.74 3.98 0.45
N ASP A 215 -13.06 5.13 0.38
CA ASP A 215 -13.72 6.44 0.17
C ASP A 215 -13.98 6.78 -1.31
N GLY A 216 -13.58 5.92 -2.24
CA GLY A 216 -13.85 6.03 -3.67
C GLY A 216 -12.96 7.04 -4.40
N TYR A 217 -11.81 7.43 -3.83
CA TYR A 217 -10.97 8.46 -4.42
C TYR A 217 -9.47 8.17 -4.32
N PHE A 218 -8.75 8.56 -5.37
CA PHE A 218 -7.33 8.87 -5.25
C PHE A 218 -7.16 10.22 -4.55
N HIS A 219 -6.27 10.30 -3.58
CA HIS A 219 -5.81 11.53 -2.97
C HIS A 219 -4.49 11.95 -3.61
N VAL A 220 -4.52 13.03 -4.37
CA VAL A 220 -3.39 13.47 -5.20
C VAL A 220 -2.72 14.68 -4.59
N PHE A 221 -1.42 14.58 -4.35
CA PHE A 221 -0.56 15.64 -3.85
C PHE A 221 0.50 15.96 -4.89
N VAL A 222 0.52 17.21 -5.34
CA VAL A 222 1.50 17.70 -6.32
C VAL A 222 2.35 18.76 -5.64
N ALA A 223 3.64 18.46 -5.48
CA ALA A 223 4.55 19.32 -4.74
C ALA A 223 4.99 20.52 -5.57
N PRO A 224 5.05 21.72 -4.96
CA PRO A 224 5.66 22.87 -5.59
C PRO A 224 7.17 22.70 -5.69
N LYS A 225 7.84 23.59 -6.42
CA LYS A 225 9.30 23.72 -6.35
C LYS A 225 9.74 24.09 -4.94
N MET A 226 10.56 23.26 -4.32
CA MET A 226 11.05 23.43 -2.98
C MET A 226 12.57 23.40 -2.92
N SER A 227 13.15 24.23 -2.04
CA SER A 227 14.56 24.11 -1.65
C SER A 227 14.70 23.21 -0.45
N LEU A 228 15.86 22.61 -0.22
CA LEU A 228 16.15 21.78 0.93
C LEU A 228 15.75 22.44 2.25
N ALA A 229 16.07 23.73 2.44
CA ALA A 229 15.73 24.48 3.64
C ALA A 229 14.21 24.60 3.87
N ARG A 230 13.40 24.62 2.80
CA ARG A 230 11.94 24.58 2.90
C ARG A 230 11.42 23.18 3.19
N SER A 231 12.04 22.16 2.62
CA SER A 231 11.62 20.75 2.82
C SER A 231 11.70 20.31 4.27
N VAL A 232 12.75 20.71 4.99
CA VAL A 232 12.89 20.43 6.44
C VAL A 232 11.76 21.05 7.25
N ARG A 233 11.28 22.25 6.85
CA ARG A 233 10.15 22.93 7.53
C ARG A 233 8.81 22.21 7.32
N PHE A 234 8.72 21.29 6.37
CA PHE A 234 7.48 20.57 6.09
C PHE A 234 7.36 19.24 6.85
N LEU A 235 8.43 18.78 7.50
CA LEU A 235 8.40 17.58 8.31
C LEU A 235 7.27 17.56 9.37
N PRO A 236 6.99 18.66 10.12
CA PRO A 236 5.85 18.70 11.03
C PRO A 236 4.50 18.50 10.33
N TYR A 237 4.34 19.01 9.12
CA TYR A 237 3.10 18.84 8.35
C TYR A 237 2.87 17.38 7.95
N PHE A 238 3.96 16.66 7.65
CA PHE A 238 3.91 15.23 7.36
C PHE A 238 3.47 14.43 8.61
N LEU A 239 4.09 14.70 9.75
CA LEU A 239 3.84 13.97 11.00
C LEU A 239 2.47 14.27 11.63
N THR A 240 1.90 15.44 11.36
CA THR A 240 0.64 15.89 11.97
C THR A 240 -0.59 15.73 11.09
N GLY A 241 -0.49 15.01 9.97
CA GLY A 241 -1.61 14.83 9.03
C GLY A 241 -2.02 16.10 8.28
N ASN A 242 -1.16 17.09 8.25
CA ASN A 242 -1.41 18.38 7.61
C ASN A 242 -0.68 18.56 6.27
N PHE A 243 -0.24 17.48 5.64
CA PHE A 243 0.58 17.52 4.43
C PHE A 243 -0.04 18.35 3.30
N LYS A 244 -1.36 18.30 3.13
CA LYS A 244 -2.09 19.13 2.17
C LYS A 244 -2.02 20.65 2.45
N LYS A 245 -1.67 21.06 3.67
CA LYS A 245 -1.55 22.48 4.08
C LYS A 245 -0.16 23.07 3.84
N ILE A 246 0.78 22.30 3.31
CA ILE A 246 2.10 22.80 2.93
C ILE A 246 1.93 23.94 1.92
N PRO A 247 2.55 25.12 2.13
CA PRO A 247 2.42 26.25 1.22
C PRO A 247 2.85 25.91 -0.21
N GLY A 248 1.92 26.05 -1.16
CA GLY A 248 2.11 25.73 -2.58
C GLY A 248 1.82 24.30 -2.96
N MET A 249 1.51 23.40 -2.00
CA MET A 249 1.04 22.05 -2.30
C MET A 249 -0.31 22.13 -3.03
N THR A 250 -0.44 21.39 -4.12
CA THR A 250 -1.73 21.17 -4.78
C THR A 250 -2.31 19.85 -4.31
N TYR A 251 -3.48 19.86 -3.71
CA TYR A 251 -4.20 18.69 -3.28
C TYR A 251 -5.58 18.61 -3.94
N PHE A 252 -5.97 17.44 -4.41
CA PHE A 252 -7.32 17.17 -4.91
C PHE A 252 -7.63 15.67 -4.84
N LYS A 253 -8.93 15.36 -4.95
CA LYS A 253 -9.44 13.99 -5.09
C LYS A 253 -9.87 13.75 -6.53
N ALA A 254 -9.67 12.53 -7.03
CA ALA A 254 -10.14 12.08 -8.33
C ALA A 254 -10.31 10.57 -8.35
N ASN A 255 -11.12 10.06 -9.27
CA ASN A 255 -11.29 8.61 -9.52
C ASN A 255 -10.70 8.18 -10.87
N GLU A 256 -10.44 9.12 -11.75
CA GLU A 256 -9.72 8.91 -13.01
C GLU A 256 -8.68 10.02 -13.20
N ILE A 257 -7.46 9.64 -13.58
CA ILE A 257 -6.34 10.57 -13.75
C ILE A 257 -5.51 10.11 -14.94
N THR A 258 -5.19 11.05 -15.83
CA THR A 258 -4.13 10.85 -16.84
C THR A 258 -2.95 11.75 -16.48
N ILE A 259 -1.75 11.18 -16.43
CA ILE A 259 -0.51 11.91 -16.16
C ILE A 259 0.44 11.74 -17.34
N THR A 260 0.81 12.85 -17.93
CA THR A 260 1.81 12.89 -19.02
C THR A 260 2.96 13.80 -18.63
N THR A 261 4.11 13.57 -19.26
CA THR A 261 5.28 14.43 -19.12
C THR A 261 5.49 15.21 -20.40
N ASP A 262 5.85 16.48 -20.29
CA ASP A 262 6.23 17.25 -21.47
C ASP A 262 7.50 16.65 -22.11
N ASN A 263 7.66 16.87 -23.41
CA ASN A 263 8.81 16.37 -24.20
C ASN A 263 8.94 14.83 -24.27
N HIS A 264 7.87 14.06 -24.02
CA HIS A 264 7.88 12.59 -24.06
C HIS A 264 8.93 11.93 -23.15
N GLN A 265 9.40 12.63 -22.13
CA GLN A 265 10.29 12.03 -21.14
C GLN A 265 9.54 10.97 -20.34
N SER A 266 10.09 9.75 -20.35
CA SER A 266 9.55 8.67 -19.55
C SER A 266 10.07 8.77 -18.13
N VAL A 267 9.19 9.06 -17.15
CA VAL A 267 9.53 9.18 -15.73
C VAL A 267 9.10 7.91 -14.99
N GLN A 268 10.05 7.34 -14.25
CA GLN A 268 9.83 6.14 -13.46
C GLN A 268 8.86 6.41 -12.31
N THR A 269 7.94 5.49 -12.07
CA THR A 269 7.07 5.49 -10.89
C THR A 269 7.40 4.38 -9.93
N ARG A 270 6.90 4.50 -8.70
CA ARG A 270 6.86 3.40 -7.74
C ARG A 270 5.43 3.24 -7.25
N ILE A 271 4.98 2.00 -7.21
CA ILE A 271 3.68 1.61 -6.68
C ILE A 271 3.94 0.76 -5.44
N ASP A 272 3.32 1.15 -4.32
CA ASP A 272 3.42 0.50 -3.01
C ASP A 272 4.87 0.23 -2.56
N GLY A 273 5.78 1.13 -2.96
CA GLY A 273 7.21 1.06 -2.66
C GLY A 273 8.09 0.39 -3.72
N ASP A 274 7.52 -0.34 -4.67
CA ASP A 274 8.27 -1.06 -5.70
C ASP A 274 8.32 -0.29 -7.03
N PRO A 275 9.42 -0.41 -7.82
CA PRO A 275 9.48 0.13 -9.16
C PRO A 275 8.38 -0.44 -10.05
N SER A 276 7.66 0.43 -10.76
CA SER A 276 6.53 0.04 -11.58
C SER A 276 6.59 0.72 -12.96
N THR A 277 5.45 0.88 -13.60
CA THR A 277 5.30 1.48 -14.92
C THR A 277 5.89 2.89 -15.00
N LYS A 278 6.19 3.36 -16.22
CA LYS A 278 6.67 4.72 -16.47
C LYS A 278 5.57 5.58 -17.05
N SER A 279 5.71 6.92 -16.96
CA SER A 279 4.81 7.83 -17.68
C SER A 279 4.85 7.58 -19.20
N PRO A 280 3.74 7.76 -19.94
CA PRO A 280 2.44 8.27 -19.48
C PRO A 280 1.65 7.26 -18.63
N LEU A 281 0.82 7.77 -17.70
CA LEU A 281 0.01 6.98 -16.79
C LEU A 281 -1.46 7.22 -17.04
N LYS A 282 -2.24 6.15 -17.09
CA LYS A 282 -3.70 6.18 -16.97
C LYS A 282 -4.08 5.48 -15.67
N MET A 283 -4.75 6.21 -14.81
CA MET A 283 -5.14 5.72 -13.50
C MET A 283 -6.67 5.70 -13.40
N ARG A 284 -7.22 4.60 -12.92
CA ARG A 284 -8.64 4.43 -12.66
C ARG A 284 -8.84 3.80 -11.29
N LEU A 285 -9.72 4.36 -10.51
CA LEU A 285 -10.13 3.77 -9.24
C LEU A 285 -11.17 2.67 -9.48
N LEU A 286 -10.93 1.51 -8.90
CA LEU A 286 -11.86 0.40 -8.80
C LEU A 286 -12.44 0.45 -7.38
N ALA A 287 -13.51 1.20 -7.22
CA ALA A 287 -14.14 1.41 -5.92
C ALA A 287 -14.72 0.09 -5.37
N HIS A 288 -14.49 -0.17 -4.08
CA HIS A 288 -14.94 -1.36 -3.35
C HIS A 288 -14.61 -2.67 -4.06
N LYS A 289 -13.45 -2.70 -4.71
CA LYS A 289 -13.06 -3.81 -5.61
C LYS A 289 -12.88 -5.13 -4.89
N LEU A 290 -12.36 -5.09 -3.67
CA LEU A 290 -12.15 -6.26 -2.84
C LEU A 290 -12.95 -6.15 -1.53
N GLN A 291 -13.24 -7.30 -0.93
CA GLN A 291 -13.71 -7.41 0.44
C GLN A 291 -12.59 -8.01 1.28
N VAL A 292 -12.15 -7.30 2.31
CA VAL A 292 -11.02 -7.71 3.16
C VAL A 292 -11.53 -8.06 4.56
N ILE A 293 -11.00 -9.14 5.13
CA ILE A 293 -11.28 -9.52 6.53
C ILE A 293 -10.50 -8.59 7.46
N THR A 294 -11.21 -7.79 8.24
CA THR A 294 -10.66 -6.82 9.20
C THR A 294 -11.21 -7.04 10.61
N PRO A 295 -10.55 -6.51 11.66
CA PRO A 295 -11.06 -6.62 13.03
C PRO A 295 -12.43 -5.99 13.20
N ASN A 296 -13.27 -6.60 14.05
CA ASN A 296 -14.55 -6.02 14.39
C ASN A 296 -14.36 -4.63 15.03
N PRO A 297 -15.19 -3.61 14.69
CA PRO A 297 -15.03 -2.25 15.18
C PRO A 297 -14.98 -2.15 16.71
N ASP A 298 -15.68 -3.03 17.40
CA ASP A 298 -15.75 -3.07 18.88
C ASP A 298 -14.46 -3.60 19.53
N THR A 299 -13.57 -4.23 18.75
CA THR A 299 -12.29 -4.78 19.24
C THR A 299 -11.08 -3.93 18.84
N THR A 300 -11.31 -2.84 18.11
CA THR A 300 -10.21 -2.00 17.60
C THR A 300 -9.62 -1.14 18.72
N LYS A 301 -8.27 -1.14 18.79
CA LYS A 301 -7.54 -0.30 19.74
C LYS A 301 -7.76 1.18 19.44
N SER A 302 -7.83 1.98 20.50
CA SER A 302 -7.94 3.43 20.37
C SER A 302 -6.72 4.03 19.64
N PRO A 303 -6.83 5.21 18.99
CA PRO A 303 -5.71 5.87 18.33
C PRO A 303 -4.50 6.11 19.27
N LEU A 304 -4.73 6.25 20.56
CA LEU A 304 -3.72 6.44 21.58
C LEU A 304 -2.96 5.13 21.88
N GLU A 305 -3.64 3.99 21.87
CA GLU A 305 -3.02 2.66 22.05
C GLU A 305 -2.20 2.28 20.81
N GLN A 306 -2.70 2.59 19.63
CA GLN A 306 -1.95 2.39 18.37
C GLN A 306 -0.68 3.25 18.33
N LEU A 307 -0.74 4.50 18.81
CA LEU A 307 0.41 5.39 18.88
C LEU A 307 1.46 4.88 19.87
N LYS A 308 1.04 4.34 21.02
CA LYS A 308 1.95 3.75 22.01
C LYS A 308 2.69 2.54 21.44
N GLU A 309 2.01 1.64 20.73
CA GLU A 309 2.66 0.50 20.06
C GLU A 309 3.63 0.94 18.94
N GLN A 310 3.34 2.02 18.22
CA GLN A 310 4.24 2.56 17.19
C GLN A 310 5.53 3.15 17.80
N LEU A 311 5.48 3.59 19.04
CA LEU A 311 6.60 4.25 19.72
C LEU A 311 7.35 3.34 20.71
N ASP A 312 6.97 2.05 20.78
CA ASP A 312 7.51 1.08 21.78
C ASP A 312 7.43 1.62 23.23
N LEU A 313 6.37 2.35 23.59
CA LEU A 313 6.14 2.97 24.89
C LEU A 313 5.12 2.20 25.74
#